data_f2799e326df366aaf24ff96e811136e2
#
_entry.id   f2799e326df366aaf24ff96e811136e2
#
_cell.length_a   1.000
_cell.length_b   1.000
_cell.length_c   1.000
_cell.angle_alpha   90.00
_cell.angle_beta   90.00
_cell.angle_gamma   90.00
#
_symmetry.space_group_name_H-M   'P 1'
#
loop_
_entity.id
_entity.type
_entity.pdbx_description
1 polymer ?
#
loop_
_entity_poly.entity_id
_entity_poly.type
_entity_poly.pdbx_seq_one_letter_code
_entity_poly.pdbx_strand_id
1 'polypeptide(L)'
;MTGVPGLSRVDHIGITVPDLAAASRFLVDVLGCEYMYTLGPYRHDDDWMTEHLNVHPRAVMEQLHFFRCGGRAIFEVFEYSAPEQESTPPRNSDVGGHHVAFYVDDLDAAVAYLHEQGVQVCGDPTASGGPSEGQRWVYFLSPWGMQFELVSYPHGKAFDHDPSRWTGELPR
;
A
#
# COMPACT_ATOMS: atom_id res chain seq x y z
N MET A 1 0.62 -25.98 -12.78
CA MET A 1 0.31 -25.00 -11.71
C MET A 1 -1.20 -24.87 -11.62
N THR A 2 -1.78 -25.13 -10.45
CA THR A 2 -3.19 -24.91 -10.17
C THR A 2 -3.34 -23.52 -9.58
N GLY A 3 -4.03 -22.63 -10.26
CA GLY A 3 -4.23 -21.25 -9.83
C GLY A 3 -5.32 -20.60 -10.66
N VAL A 4 -5.60 -19.33 -10.45
CA VAL A 4 -6.58 -18.58 -11.24
C VAL A 4 -6.15 -18.57 -12.71
N PRO A 5 -6.99 -19.09 -13.64
CA PRO A 5 -6.65 -19.13 -15.06
C PRO A 5 -6.36 -17.72 -15.60
N GLY A 6 -5.22 -17.55 -16.27
CA GLY A 6 -4.84 -16.28 -16.87
C GLY A 6 -4.25 -15.23 -15.90
N LEU A 7 -4.09 -15.54 -14.62
CA LEU A 7 -3.44 -14.63 -13.68
C LEU A 7 -2.01 -14.32 -14.14
N SER A 8 -1.72 -13.06 -14.46
CA SER A 8 -0.42 -12.63 -14.98
C SER A 8 0.34 -11.69 -14.03
N ARG A 9 -0.37 -10.83 -13.29
CA ARG A 9 0.23 -9.82 -12.40
C ARG A 9 -0.79 -9.26 -11.42
N VAL A 10 -0.30 -8.55 -10.40
CA VAL A 10 -1.13 -7.60 -9.64
C VAL A 10 -1.39 -6.41 -10.55
N ASP A 11 -2.64 -6.00 -10.70
CA ASP A 11 -3.04 -4.87 -11.56
C ASP A 11 -3.00 -3.56 -10.77
N HIS A 12 -3.74 -3.49 -9.67
CA HIS A 12 -3.77 -2.33 -8.77
C HIS A 12 -3.91 -2.75 -7.30
N ILE A 13 -3.74 -1.80 -6.42
CA ILE A 13 -3.96 -1.92 -4.98
C ILE A 13 -5.05 -0.92 -4.62
N GLY A 14 -6.22 -1.42 -4.17
CA GLY A 14 -7.32 -0.59 -3.69
C GLY A 14 -7.12 -0.21 -2.23
N ILE A 15 -7.28 1.07 -1.90
CA ILE A 15 -7.23 1.57 -0.52
C ILE A 15 -8.34 2.58 -0.30
N THR A 16 -8.99 2.52 0.86
CA THR A 16 -9.99 3.51 1.28
C THR A 16 -9.35 4.49 2.24
N VAL A 17 -9.60 5.78 2.03
CA VAL A 17 -9.06 6.88 2.82
C VAL A 17 -10.18 7.77 3.35
N PRO A 18 -10.00 8.44 4.50
CA PRO A 18 -11.03 9.31 5.05
C PRO A 18 -11.14 10.68 4.35
N ASP A 19 -10.11 11.10 3.62
CA ASP A 19 -10.02 12.37 2.90
C ASP A 19 -9.17 12.15 1.64
N LEU A 20 -9.82 12.06 0.50
CA LEU A 20 -9.17 11.79 -0.78
C LEU A 20 -8.29 12.95 -1.25
N ALA A 21 -8.65 14.18 -0.90
CA ALA A 21 -7.85 15.35 -1.25
C ALA A 21 -6.52 15.37 -0.47
N ALA A 22 -6.56 15.06 0.83
CA ALA A 22 -5.35 14.92 1.65
C ALA A 22 -4.47 13.74 1.20
N ALA A 23 -5.10 12.59 0.88
CA ALA A 23 -4.40 11.43 0.36
C ALA A 23 -3.74 11.71 -1.00
N SER A 24 -4.44 12.41 -1.89
CA SER A 24 -3.91 12.81 -3.21
C SER A 24 -2.67 13.69 -3.08
N ARG A 25 -2.70 14.69 -2.19
CA ARG A 25 -1.52 15.53 -1.93
C ARG A 25 -0.35 14.71 -1.41
N PHE A 26 -0.59 13.82 -0.45
CA PHE A 26 0.47 12.96 0.08
C PHE A 26 1.09 12.06 -0.99
N LEU A 27 0.25 11.39 -1.79
CA LEU A 27 0.73 10.51 -2.86
C LEU A 27 1.50 11.26 -3.95
N VAL A 28 1.04 12.46 -4.33
CA VAL A 28 1.69 13.25 -5.40
C VAL A 28 2.90 14.02 -4.87
N ASP A 29 2.72 14.81 -3.81
CA ASP A 29 3.72 15.78 -3.37
C ASP A 29 4.82 15.14 -2.52
N VAL A 30 4.50 14.07 -1.77
CA VAL A 30 5.46 13.38 -0.89
C VAL A 30 6.01 12.12 -1.55
N LEU A 31 5.15 11.23 -2.06
CA LEU A 31 5.60 9.95 -2.64
C LEU A 31 5.95 10.05 -4.13
N GLY A 32 5.66 11.18 -4.80
CA GLY A 32 5.99 11.39 -6.20
C GLY A 32 5.16 10.53 -7.16
N CYS A 33 3.95 10.09 -6.75
CA CYS A 33 3.06 9.36 -7.62
C CYS A 33 2.43 10.30 -8.66
N GLU A 34 2.18 9.77 -9.85
CA GLU A 34 1.48 10.47 -10.92
C GLU A 34 -0.03 10.28 -10.77
N TYR A 35 -0.80 11.35 -10.66
CA TYR A 35 -2.26 11.30 -10.76
C TYR A 35 -2.67 10.95 -12.20
N MET A 36 -3.63 10.02 -12.34
CA MET A 36 -4.10 9.56 -13.66
C MET A 36 -5.49 10.09 -13.99
N TYR A 37 -6.49 9.74 -13.20
CA TYR A 37 -7.89 10.16 -13.43
C TYR A 37 -8.76 9.93 -12.19
N THR A 38 -9.98 10.50 -12.24
CA THR A 38 -11.03 10.37 -11.24
C THR A 38 -12.25 9.66 -11.80
N LEU A 39 -12.91 8.88 -10.96
CA LEU A 39 -14.27 8.35 -11.18
C LEU A 39 -15.17 8.69 -10.00
N GLY A 40 -16.48 8.53 -10.19
CA GLY A 40 -17.52 8.76 -9.18
C GLY A 40 -18.31 10.04 -9.39
N PRO A 41 -19.31 10.32 -8.54
CA PRO A 41 -19.76 9.46 -7.46
C PRO A 41 -20.54 8.23 -7.94
N TYR A 42 -20.54 7.15 -7.10
CA TYR A 42 -21.36 5.95 -7.35
C TYR A 42 -22.18 5.60 -6.13
N ARG A 43 -23.45 5.32 -6.35
CA ARG A 43 -24.40 4.79 -5.36
C ARG A 43 -25.49 4.01 -6.08
N HIS A 44 -26.08 3.09 -5.35
CA HIS A 44 -27.26 2.34 -5.80
C HIS A 44 -28.31 2.34 -4.69
N ASP A 45 -29.59 2.32 -5.07
CA ASP A 45 -30.71 2.29 -4.12
C ASP A 45 -31.15 0.86 -3.77
N ASP A 46 -30.54 -0.14 -4.42
CA ASP A 46 -30.70 -1.57 -4.19
C ASP A 46 -29.46 -2.19 -3.49
N ASP A 47 -29.37 -3.50 -3.45
CA ASP A 47 -28.27 -4.23 -2.79
C ASP A 47 -26.99 -4.31 -3.65
N TRP A 48 -26.97 -3.69 -4.82
CA TRP A 48 -25.85 -3.76 -5.76
C TRP A 48 -24.48 -3.41 -5.11
N MET A 49 -24.45 -2.36 -4.27
CA MET A 49 -23.22 -1.93 -3.59
C MET A 49 -22.66 -3.05 -2.68
N THR A 50 -23.52 -3.75 -1.97
CA THR A 50 -23.11 -4.86 -1.12
C THR A 50 -22.73 -6.10 -1.93
N GLU A 51 -23.54 -6.47 -2.92
CA GLU A 51 -23.35 -7.68 -3.70
C GLU A 51 -22.09 -7.64 -4.58
N HIS A 52 -21.75 -6.46 -5.12
CA HIS A 52 -20.66 -6.32 -6.07
C HIS A 52 -19.38 -5.72 -5.46
N LEU A 53 -19.51 -4.85 -4.46
CA LEU A 53 -18.37 -4.15 -3.87
C LEU A 53 -18.07 -4.59 -2.43
N ASN A 54 -18.94 -5.41 -1.84
CA ASN A 54 -18.83 -5.84 -0.43
C ASN A 54 -18.71 -4.67 0.55
N VAL A 55 -19.47 -3.60 0.28
CA VAL A 55 -19.55 -2.41 1.15
C VAL A 55 -20.92 -2.33 1.81
N HIS A 56 -21.10 -1.42 2.77
CA HIS A 56 -22.40 -1.19 3.40
C HIS A 56 -23.45 -0.83 2.31
N PRO A 57 -24.68 -1.37 2.36
CA PRO A 57 -25.70 -1.16 1.28
C PRO A 57 -26.07 0.32 1.05
N ARG A 58 -25.87 1.18 2.06
CA ARG A 58 -26.06 2.63 1.95
C ARG A 58 -24.76 3.41 1.80
N ALA A 59 -23.67 2.74 1.45
CA ALA A 59 -22.41 3.42 1.16
C ALA A 59 -22.54 4.21 -0.14
N VAL A 60 -21.91 5.37 -0.15
CA VAL A 60 -21.68 6.16 -1.36
C VAL A 60 -20.18 6.18 -1.60
N MET A 61 -19.73 5.75 -2.76
CA MET A 61 -18.39 6.04 -3.24
C MET A 61 -18.40 7.47 -3.74
N GLU A 62 -17.90 8.39 -2.93
CA GLU A 62 -17.93 9.82 -3.24
C GLU A 62 -17.01 10.12 -4.42
N GLN A 63 -15.80 9.63 -4.35
CA GLN A 63 -14.79 9.73 -5.40
C GLN A 63 -13.80 8.58 -5.33
N LEU A 64 -13.14 8.37 -6.44
CA LEU A 64 -12.08 7.39 -6.64
C LEU A 64 -11.01 7.99 -7.54
N HIS A 65 -9.78 8.04 -7.05
CA HIS A 65 -8.62 8.50 -7.82
C HIS A 65 -7.67 7.35 -8.14
N PHE A 66 -7.13 7.37 -9.35
CA PHE A 66 -6.06 6.46 -9.77
C PHE A 66 -4.71 7.17 -9.78
N PHE A 67 -3.70 6.51 -9.21
CA PHE A 67 -2.32 7.00 -9.19
C PHE A 67 -1.37 5.93 -9.69
N ARG A 68 -0.34 6.34 -10.41
CA ARG A 68 0.81 5.51 -10.79
C ARG A 68 2.00 5.85 -9.90
N CYS A 69 2.57 4.86 -9.20
CA CYS A 69 3.70 5.05 -8.31
C CYS A 69 4.84 4.12 -8.73
N GLY A 70 6.08 4.62 -8.69
CA GLY A 70 7.27 3.80 -8.93
C GLY A 70 7.27 3.04 -10.26
N GLY A 71 6.77 3.65 -11.33
CA GLY A 71 6.78 3.12 -12.69
C GLY A 71 5.55 2.32 -13.09
N ARG A 72 5.14 1.28 -12.36
CA ARG A 72 4.02 0.40 -12.77
C ARG A 72 2.97 0.12 -11.70
N ALA A 73 3.25 0.36 -10.44
CA ALA A 73 2.28 0.15 -9.38
C ALA A 73 1.13 1.15 -9.51
N ILE A 74 -0.10 0.66 -9.51
CA ILE A 74 -1.29 1.49 -9.56
C ILE A 74 -1.98 1.42 -8.20
N PHE A 75 -2.31 2.60 -7.65
CA PHE A 75 -3.19 2.74 -6.51
C PHE A 75 -4.56 3.21 -6.99
N GLU A 76 -5.58 2.51 -6.52
CA GLU A 76 -6.98 2.88 -6.64
C GLU A 76 -7.45 3.37 -5.27
N VAL A 77 -7.61 4.68 -5.13
CA VAL A 77 -7.82 5.34 -3.84
C VAL A 77 -9.24 5.85 -3.73
N PHE A 78 -9.99 5.27 -2.79
CA PHE A 78 -11.40 5.53 -2.59
C PHE A 78 -11.65 6.47 -1.42
N GLU A 79 -12.65 7.33 -1.58
CA GLU A 79 -13.36 7.97 -0.48
C GLU A 79 -14.80 7.47 -0.46
N TYR A 80 -15.18 6.82 0.64
CA TYR A 80 -16.55 6.38 0.87
C TYR A 80 -17.17 7.14 2.02
N SER A 81 -18.48 7.39 1.93
CA SER A 81 -19.32 7.70 3.08
C SER A 81 -20.26 6.52 3.34
N ALA A 82 -20.33 6.06 4.58
CA ALA A 82 -21.21 4.96 4.98
C ALA A 82 -21.66 5.14 6.44
N PRO A 83 -22.86 4.65 6.81
CA PRO A 83 -23.25 4.59 8.22
C PRO A 83 -22.25 3.71 9.00
N GLU A 84 -21.87 4.14 10.21
CA GLU A 84 -20.99 3.39 11.11
C GLU A 84 -19.61 3.05 10.50
N GLN A 85 -19.12 3.88 9.58
CA GLN A 85 -17.82 3.68 8.94
C GLN A 85 -16.69 3.76 9.99
N GLU A 86 -15.88 2.69 10.06
CA GLU A 86 -14.62 2.75 10.80
C GLU A 86 -13.58 3.54 10.01
N SER A 87 -13.09 4.62 10.60
CA SER A 87 -12.13 5.52 9.94
C SER A 87 -10.69 5.33 10.38
N THR A 88 -10.45 4.45 11.37
CA THR A 88 -9.10 4.16 11.89
C THR A 88 -8.52 2.96 11.15
N PRO A 89 -7.41 3.11 10.41
CA PRO A 89 -6.74 1.96 9.82
C PRO A 89 -6.32 0.93 10.88
N PRO A 90 -6.44 -0.38 10.60
CA PRO A 90 -5.97 -1.40 11.52
C PRO A 90 -4.44 -1.31 11.67
N ARG A 91 -3.93 -1.66 12.85
CA ARG A 91 -2.48 -1.81 13.04
C ARG A 91 -1.99 -2.96 12.17
N ASN A 92 -0.71 -2.94 11.80
CA ASN A 92 -0.11 -4.04 11.04
C ASN A 92 -0.21 -5.42 11.74
N SER A 93 -0.42 -5.43 13.05
CA SER A 93 -0.65 -6.64 13.87
C SER A 93 -2.09 -7.12 13.92
N ASP A 94 -3.05 -6.35 13.45
CA ASP A 94 -4.47 -6.67 13.52
C ASP A 94 -4.92 -7.41 12.26
N VAL A 95 -5.98 -8.21 12.36
CA VAL A 95 -6.55 -8.87 11.17
C VAL A 95 -7.04 -7.79 10.19
N GLY A 96 -6.57 -7.86 8.93
CA GLY A 96 -6.75 -6.80 7.94
C GLY A 96 -5.60 -5.77 7.94
N GLY A 97 -4.70 -5.81 8.92
CA GLY A 97 -3.48 -5.00 8.91
C GLY A 97 -2.60 -5.35 7.71
N HIS A 98 -2.11 -4.33 7.03
CA HIS A 98 -1.27 -4.46 5.85
C HIS A 98 -0.38 -3.23 5.67
N HIS A 99 0.63 -3.37 4.85
CA HIS A 99 1.46 -2.26 4.40
C HIS A 99 1.85 -2.44 2.93
N VAL A 100 2.25 -1.37 2.30
CA VAL A 100 2.82 -1.37 0.96
C VAL A 100 4.27 -0.93 1.07
N ALA A 101 5.19 -1.73 0.52
CA ALA A 101 6.61 -1.43 0.51
C ALA A 101 7.03 -0.77 -0.82
N PHE A 102 7.78 0.32 -0.72
CA PHE A 102 8.44 0.99 -1.84
C PHE A 102 9.93 0.72 -1.80
N TYR A 103 10.49 0.31 -2.92
CA TYR A 103 11.93 0.18 -3.07
C TYR A 103 12.58 1.55 -3.30
N VAL A 104 13.67 1.82 -2.60
CA VAL A 104 14.53 2.99 -2.81
C VAL A 104 15.99 2.56 -2.90
N ASP A 105 16.78 3.23 -3.71
CA ASP A 105 18.20 2.92 -3.86
C ASP A 105 19.00 3.37 -2.62
N ASP A 106 18.67 4.53 -2.05
CA ASP A 106 19.30 5.09 -0.86
C ASP A 106 18.25 5.30 0.24
N LEU A 107 18.23 4.37 1.21
CA LEU A 107 17.28 4.39 2.31
C LEU A 107 17.51 5.56 3.27
N ASP A 108 18.78 5.92 3.53
CA ASP A 108 19.09 6.97 4.48
C ASP A 108 18.68 8.35 3.92
N ALA A 109 18.93 8.60 2.63
CA ALA A 109 18.45 9.79 1.95
C ALA A 109 16.92 9.86 1.88
N ALA A 110 16.24 8.73 1.62
CA ALA A 110 14.79 8.67 1.59
C ALA A 110 14.16 8.93 2.97
N VAL A 111 14.75 8.42 4.04
CA VAL A 111 14.31 8.69 5.42
C VAL A 111 14.50 10.17 5.79
N ALA A 112 15.66 10.76 5.45
CA ALA A 112 15.90 12.18 5.67
C ALA A 112 14.85 13.05 4.95
N TYR A 113 14.54 12.71 3.71
CA TYR A 113 13.47 13.37 2.94
C TYR A 113 12.11 13.26 3.63
N LEU A 114 11.70 12.06 4.10
CA LEU A 114 10.43 11.90 4.81
C LEU A 114 10.35 12.77 6.06
N HIS A 115 11.45 12.88 6.83
CA HIS A 115 11.51 13.77 7.98
C HIS A 115 11.36 15.25 7.59
N GLU A 116 11.99 15.69 6.49
CA GLU A 116 11.87 17.06 5.96
C GLU A 116 10.42 17.36 5.52
N GLN A 117 9.69 16.34 5.02
CA GLN A 117 8.27 16.45 4.67
C GLN A 117 7.33 16.34 5.90
N GLY A 118 7.86 16.17 7.11
CA GLY A 118 7.08 16.04 8.32
C GLY A 118 6.34 14.70 8.45
N VAL A 119 6.76 13.68 7.71
CA VAL A 119 6.16 12.34 7.76
C VAL A 119 6.64 11.60 9.01
N GLN A 120 5.72 10.93 9.69
CA GLN A 120 6.05 10.09 10.84
C GLN A 120 6.75 8.82 10.40
N VAL A 121 8.04 8.70 10.66
CA VAL A 121 8.85 7.49 10.47
C VAL A 121 8.86 6.68 11.76
N CYS A 122 8.74 5.35 11.67
CA CYS A 122 8.63 4.43 12.80
C CYS A 122 10.02 3.88 13.20
N GLY A 123 10.76 4.65 13.97
CA GLY A 123 12.10 4.28 14.44
C GLY A 123 13.18 4.42 13.37
N ASP A 124 14.33 3.78 13.61
CA ASP A 124 15.47 3.81 12.71
C ASP A 124 15.43 2.67 11.67
N PRO A 125 16.07 2.84 10.50
CA PRO A 125 16.21 1.76 9.53
C PRO A 125 16.80 0.50 10.12
N THR A 126 16.13 -0.63 9.91
CA THR A 126 16.46 -1.95 10.44
C THR A 126 17.04 -2.83 9.34
N ALA A 127 18.10 -3.59 9.65
CA ALA A 127 18.65 -4.60 8.75
C ALA A 127 17.88 -5.92 8.91
N SER A 128 17.60 -6.58 7.79
CA SER A 128 17.04 -7.93 7.77
C SER A 128 18.14 -9.00 7.90
N GLY A 129 17.76 -10.17 8.40
CA GLY A 129 18.62 -11.35 8.45
C GLY A 129 18.05 -12.52 7.65
N GLY A 130 18.79 -13.64 7.64
CA GLY A 130 18.39 -14.85 6.96
C GLY A 130 18.23 -14.67 5.44
N PRO A 131 17.14 -15.15 4.82
CA PRO A 131 16.92 -15.02 3.37
C PRO A 131 16.92 -13.58 2.88
N SER A 132 16.53 -12.64 3.75
CA SER A 132 16.45 -11.21 3.45
C SER A 132 17.70 -10.43 3.86
N GLU A 133 18.80 -11.11 4.28
CA GLU A 133 20.08 -10.44 4.56
C GLU A 133 20.54 -9.65 3.32
N GLY A 134 21.01 -8.41 3.56
CA GLY A 134 21.30 -7.43 2.51
C GLY A 134 20.21 -6.37 2.34
N GLN A 135 19.02 -6.62 2.88
CA GLN A 135 17.92 -5.64 2.91
C GLN A 135 17.97 -4.80 4.18
N ARG A 136 17.71 -3.50 4.03
CA ARG A 136 17.32 -2.58 5.11
C ARG A 136 15.93 -2.06 4.85
N TRP A 137 15.18 -1.74 5.91
CA TRP A 137 13.81 -1.28 5.81
C TRP A 137 13.42 -0.35 6.96
N VAL A 138 12.39 0.43 6.76
CA VAL A 138 11.75 1.25 7.80
C VAL A 138 10.29 1.48 7.45
N TYR A 139 9.42 1.51 8.46
CA TYR A 139 8.03 1.89 8.29
C TYR A 139 7.82 3.38 8.46
N PHE A 140 6.78 3.90 7.82
CA PHE A 140 6.28 5.25 8.01
C PHE A 140 4.76 5.28 7.87
N LEU A 141 4.14 6.33 8.39
CA LEU A 141 2.68 6.48 8.38
C LEU A 141 2.25 7.57 7.41
N SER A 142 1.19 7.30 6.68
CA SER A 142 0.46 8.33 5.94
C SER A 142 -0.24 9.31 6.89
N PRO A 143 -0.74 10.46 6.41
CA PRO A 143 -1.52 11.40 7.22
C PRO A 143 -2.79 10.81 7.84
N TRP A 144 -3.33 9.75 7.24
CA TRP A 144 -4.52 9.04 7.76
C TRP A 144 -4.18 7.79 8.58
N GLY A 145 -2.89 7.53 8.85
CA GLY A 145 -2.43 6.45 9.72
C GLY A 145 -2.19 5.09 9.04
N MET A 146 -2.38 4.97 7.72
CA MET A 146 -2.00 3.76 6.99
C MET A 146 -0.49 3.59 6.99
N GLN A 147 -0.03 2.36 7.24
CA GLN A 147 1.39 2.03 7.27
C GLN A 147 1.94 1.76 5.87
N PHE A 148 3.08 2.37 5.58
CA PHE A 148 3.91 2.12 4.41
C PHE A 148 5.30 1.68 4.86
N GLU A 149 6.10 1.17 3.93
CA GLU A 149 7.48 0.73 4.16
C GLU A 149 8.39 1.28 3.08
N LEU A 150 9.60 1.68 3.46
CA LEU A 150 10.72 1.82 2.54
C LEU A 150 11.64 0.61 2.68
N VAL A 151 12.07 0.04 1.56
CA VAL A 151 13.03 -1.05 1.51
C VAL A 151 14.16 -0.73 0.55
N SER A 152 15.38 -1.14 0.91
CA SER A 152 16.57 -0.99 0.06
C SER A 152 17.44 -2.23 0.16
N TYR A 153 17.84 -2.75 -1.01
CA TYR A 153 18.78 -3.86 -1.15
C TYR A 153 19.56 -3.74 -2.47
N PRO A 154 20.40 -2.68 -2.63
CA PRO A 154 21.04 -2.35 -3.90
C PRO A 154 22.01 -3.44 -4.40
N HIS A 155 22.43 -4.34 -3.52
CA HIS A 155 23.30 -5.47 -3.86
C HIS A 155 22.56 -6.82 -3.85
N GLY A 156 21.21 -6.81 -3.84
CA GLY A 156 20.38 -8.01 -3.72
C GLY A 156 20.29 -8.53 -2.27
N LYS A 157 19.50 -9.58 -2.10
CA LYS A 157 19.31 -10.29 -0.82
C LYS A 157 20.02 -11.63 -0.85
N ALA A 158 20.28 -12.23 0.29
CA ALA A 158 20.87 -13.57 0.36
C ALA A 158 20.06 -14.60 -0.45
N PHE A 159 18.72 -14.49 -0.46
CA PHE A 159 17.85 -15.33 -1.29
C PHE A 159 18.13 -15.18 -2.79
N ASP A 160 18.40 -13.97 -3.27
CA ASP A 160 18.64 -13.69 -4.69
C ASP A 160 19.96 -14.31 -5.17
N HIS A 161 20.94 -14.44 -4.26
CA HIS A 161 22.26 -15.01 -4.56
C HIS A 161 22.29 -16.56 -4.47
N ASP A 162 21.55 -17.14 -3.54
CA ASP A 162 21.43 -18.59 -3.37
C ASP A 162 20.01 -19.00 -2.93
N PRO A 163 19.04 -19.02 -3.88
CA PRO A 163 17.67 -19.41 -3.56
C PRO A 163 17.57 -20.83 -2.99
N SER A 164 18.45 -21.75 -3.41
CA SER A 164 18.38 -23.16 -3.03
C SER A 164 18.58 -23.39 -1.52
N ARG A 165 19.29 -22.51 -0.86
CA ARG A 165 19.53 -22.55 0.59
C ARG A 165 18.25 -22.31 1.41
N TRP A 166 17.27 -21.61 0.81
CA TRP A 166 16.11 -21.11 1.53
C TRP A 166 14.78 -21.72 1.05
N THR A 167 14.80 -22.42 -0.08
CA THR A 167 13.61 -23.08 -0.61
C THR A 167 13.28 -24.31 0.21
N GLY A 168 12.06 -24.34 0.73
CA GLY A 168 11.46 -25.46 1.44
C GLY A 168 10.04 -25.72 0.95
N GLU A 169 9.43 -26.81 1.37
CA GLU A 169 8.01 -27.03 1.17
C GLU A 169 7.22 -26.08 2.07
N LEU A 170 6.08 -25.58 1.53
CA LEU A 170 5.14 -24.84 2.37
C LEU A 170 4.73 -25.71 3.57
N PRO A 171 4.77 -25.19 4.81
CA PRO A 171 4.19 -25.89 5.96
C PRO A 171 2.73 -26.20 5.68
N ARG A 172 2.33 -27.43 5.85
CA ARG A 172 0.93 -27.86 5.68
C ARG A 172 0.15 -27.66 6.97
#